data_cc20ebd2270f6dbe375dfefd4c134b27
#
_entry.id   cc20ebd2270f6dbe375dfefd4c134b27
#
_cell.length_a   1.000
_cell.length_b   1.000
_cell.length_c   1.000
_cell.angle_alpha   90.00
_cell.angle_beta   90.00
_cell.angle_gamma   90.00
#
_symmetry.space_group_name_H-M   'P 1'
#
loop_
_entity.id
_entity.type
_entity.pdbx_description
1 polymer ?
#
loop_
_entity_poly.entity_id
_entity_poly.type
_entity_poly.pdbx_seq_one_letter_code
_entity_poly.pdbx_strand_id
1 'polypeptide(L)'
;MGIEVKRVGVRRTNCSCSMPGVWRALSFVRGALVVFHSPRPCAHIAHGMDVSSFHRLTAAGTPVRLSSVPLLTSGLGENEAIFGGEDRLRECIRFGAEKYHPQAVFIANSCVSGVIGDDTKAIAEEMEAELGIPVMAVSAHGFLDGEYYAGYLDAARALVDRFMQPAERKAGTVALLGDCGGMHGEYVKELRRLLALLDLKVTAQFPSYLALDEMQAVPEAELIILLGRRMDDEKQAQLAELAEHMHERFGTPYLADVYAVGAEETKTWLRRVGALCHREEAAERAIASEEASFSAVVEKARTDLAGRRCGLAIGRDLTWFQPEIILRLLNKAGVVLSGIVLLD
;
A
#
# COMPACT_ATOMS: atom_id res chain seq x y z
N MET A 1 23.05 29.65 17.88
CA MET A 1 23.94 28.70 17.17
C MET A 1 23.09 28.04 16.09
N GLY A 2 23.36 28.28 14.81
CA GLY A 2 22.56 27.70 13.72
C GLY A 2 22.78 26.18 13.69
N ILE A 3 21.70 25.43 13.42
CA ILE A 3 21.77 23.97 13.20
C ILE A 3 22.45 23.75 11.86
N GLU A 4 23.59 23.04 11.85
CA GLU A 4 24.26 22.67 10.61
C GLU A 4 23.46 21.55 9.91
N VAL A 5 23.05 21.81 8.66
CA VAL A 5 22.36 20.82 7.82
C VAL A 5 23.31 20.38 6.71
N LYS A 6 23.71 19.10 6.73
CA LYS A 6 24.57 18.50 5.72
C LYS A 6 23.76 17.54 4.86
N ARG A 7 23.84 17.69 3.53
CA ARG A 7 23.27 16.72 2.57
C ARG A 7 24.37 15.82 2.05
N VAL A 8 24.12 14.53 2.05
CA VAL A 8 24.99 13.51 1.47
C VAL A 8 24.21 12.78 0.39
N GLY A 9 24.59 13.01 -0.86
CA GLY A 9 23.97 12.34 -2.00
C GLY A 9 24.28 10.84 -1.97
N VAL A 10 23.26 10.01 -1.95
CA VAL A 10 23.35 8.55 -2.11
C VAL A 10 22.81 8.21 -3.50
N ARG A 11 23.52 7.34 -4.21
CA ARG A 11 23.10 6.90 -5.56
C ARG A 11 21.71 6.28 -5.48
N ARG A 12 20.74 6.87 -6.17
CA ARG A 12 19.36 6.36 -6.19
C ARG A 12 19.30 5.03 -6.92
N THR A 13 18.98 3.96 -6.21
CA THR A 13 18.54 2.69 -6.79
C THR A 13 17.03 2.59 -6.64
N ASN A 14 16.29 3.24 -7.53
CA ASN A 14 14.85 3.02 -7.59
C ASN A 14 14.60 1.70 -8.30
N CYS A 15 13.70 0.88 -7.76
CA CYS A 15 13.14 -0.22 -8.51
C CYS A 15 12.23 0.40 -9.57
N SER A 16 12.73 0.47 -10.80
CA SER A 16 12.00 1.01 -11.94
C SER A 16 11.13 -0.03 -12.65
N CYS A 17 10.84 -1.16 -12.00
CA CYS A 17 10.03 -2.24 -12.54
C CYS A 17 8.66 -2.25 -11.88
N SER A 18 7.59 -2.31 -12.67
CA SER A 18 6.21 -2.34 -12.19
C SER A 18 5.78 -3.70 -11.61
N MET A 19 6.40 -4.81 -12.03
CA MET A 19 5.99 -6.16 -11.61
C MET A 19 5.98 -6.40 -10.10
N PRO A 20 6.99 -5.96 -9.31
CA PRO A 20 6.93 -6.07 -7.86
C PRO A 20 5.79 -5.27 -7.24
N GLY A 21 5.37 -4.18 -7.86
CA GLY A 21 4.19 -3.40 -7.46
C GLY A 21 2.89 -4.15 -7.71
N VAL A 22 2.73 -4.74 -8.88
CA VAL A 22 1.60 -5.63 -9.21
C VAL A 22 1.53 -6.77 -8.20
N TRP A 23 2.65 -7.43 -7.93
CA TRP A 23 2.72 -8.48 -6.92
C TRP A 23 2.28 -7.98 -5.55
N ARG A 24 2.75 -6.81 -5.12
CA ARG A 24 2.38 -6.25 -3.81
C ARG A 24 0.89 -5.97 -3.68
N ALA A 25 0.24 -5.50 -4.72
CA ALA A 25 -1.20 -5.28 -4.72
C ALA A 25 -2.00 -6.59 -4.60
N LEU A 26 -1.50 -7.67 -5.18
CA LEU A 26 -2.21 -8.94 -5.35
C LEU A 26 -1.80 -10.02 -4.36
N SER A 27 -0.59 -9.94 -3.77
CA SER A 27 0.03 -11.03 -2.99
C SER A 27 -0.77 -11.54 -1.79
N PHE A 28 -1.70 -10.75 -1.27
CA PHE A 28 -2.55 -11.11 -0.15
C PHE A 28 -4.05 -11.03 -0.47
N VAL A 29 -4.42 -11.02 -1.75
CA VAL A 29 -5.81 -11.11 -2.20
C VAL A 29 -6.26 -12.57 -2.14
N ARG A 30 -6.94 -12.95 -1.08
CA ARG A 30 -7.34 -14.35 -0.86
C ARG A 30 -8.21 -14.88 -2.00
N GLY A 31 -7.91 -16.09 -2.43
CA GLY A 31 -8.57 -16.72 -3.57
C GLY A 31 -7.93 -16.39 -4.93
N ALA A 32 -6.95 -15.50 -5.00
CA ALA A 32 -6.25 -15.19 -6.23
C ALA A 32 -5.10 -16.16 -6.52
N LEU A 33 -4.78 -16.32 -7.81
CA LEU A 33 -3.53 -16.85 -8.33
C LEU A 33 -2.85 -15.76 -9.13
N VAL A 34 -1.57 -15.54 -8.92
CA VAL A 34 -0.79 -14.59 -9.73
C VAL A 34 0.16 -15.35 -10.65
N VAL A 35 0.11 -15.06 -11.93
CA VAL A 35 1.00 -15.63 -12.95
C VAL A 35 1.85 -14.52 -13.55
N PHE A 36 3.15 -14.61 -13.35
CA PHE A 36 4.11 -13.72 -14.01
C PHE A 36 4.40 -14.24 -15.43
N HIS A 37 3.99 -13.49 -16.43
CA HIS A 37 4.39 -13.74 -17.81
C HIS A 37 5.77 -13.15 -18.04
N SER A 38 6.78 -13.93 -17.63
CA SER A 38 8.14 -13.43 -17.45
C SER A 38 9.18 -14.53 -17.45
N PRO A 39 10.47 -14.18 -17.59
CA PRO A 39 11.58 -15.01 -17.15
C PRO A 39 11.50 -15.31 -15.64
N ARG A 40 11.97 -16.50 -15.25
CA ARG A 40 11.96 -16.97 -13.84
C ARG A 40 12.57 -15.99 -12.82
N PRO A 41 13.67 -15.28 -13.12
CA PRO A 41 14.25 -14.33 -12.17
C PRO A 41 13.30 -13.22 -11.70
N CYS A 42 12.35 -12.79 -12.54
CA CYS A 42 11.38 -11.75 -12.17
C CYS A 42 10.51 -12.18 -10.98
N ALA A 43 9.99 -13.41 -11.03
CA ALA A 43 9.20 -13.97 -9.94
C ALA A 43 10.04 -14.18 -8.66
N HIS A 44 11.29 -14.59 -8.80
CA HIS A 44 12.20 -14.75 -7.68
C HIS A 44 12.48 -13.44 -6.95
N ILE A 45 12.71 -12.35 -7.68
CA ILE A 45 12.95 -11.01 -7.11
C ILE A 45 11.70 -10.53 -6.36
N ALA A 46 10.51 -10.63 -6.96
CA ALA A 46 9.27 -10.22 -6.33
C ALA A 46 8.99 -10.99 -5.03
N HIS A 47 9.16 -12.32 -5.06
CA HIS A 47 9.04 -13.15 -3.87
C HIS A 47 10.06 -12.80 -2.80
N GLY A 48 11.32 -12.54 -3.18
CA GLY A 48 12.38 -12.14 -2.25
C GLY A 48 12.07 -10.83 -1.52
N MET A 49 11.38 -9.89 -2.16
CA MET A 49 10.95 -8.65 -1.52
C MET A 49 9.89 -8.91 -0.43
N ASP A 50 8.95 -9.84 -0.65
CA ASP A 50 7.96 -10.23 0.34
C ASP A 50 8.58 -10.94 1.54
N VAL A 51 9.48 -11.88 1.31
CA VAL A 51 10.21 -12.59 2.38
C VAL A 51 10.95 -11.59 3.27
N SER A 52 11.59 -10.58 2.68
CA SER A 52 12.28 -9.52 3.44
C SER A 52 11.31 -8.68 4.28
N SER A 53 10.11 -8.39 3.77
CA SER A 53 9.07 -7.68 4.51
C SER A 53 8.52 -8.53 5.66
N PHE A 54 8.30 -9.83 5.42
CA PHE A 54 7.88 -10.79 6.43
C PHE A 54 8.88 -10.89 7.59
N HIS A 55 10.17 -11.01 7.30
CA HIS A 55 11.20 -11.07 8.33
C HIS A 55 11.25 -9.81 9.21
N ARG A 56 11.05 -8.63 8.62
CA ARG A 56 10.99 -7.36 9.38
C ARG A 56 9.80 -7.32 10.33
N LEU A 57 8.63 -7.75 9.88
CA LEU A 57 7.42 -7.80 10.70
C LEU A 57 7.55 -8.81 11.84
N THR A 58 8.13 -9.98 11.56
CA THR A 58 8.37 -11.04 12.56
C THR A 58 9.39 -10.59 13.60
N ALA A 59 10.47 -9.94 13.19
CA ALA A 59 11.48 -9.38 14.10
C ALA A 59 10.91 -8.28 15.01
N ALA A 60 9.90 -7.55 14.56
CA ALA A 60 9.15 -6.58 15.37
C ALA A 60 8.11 -7.22 16.32
N GLY A 61 8.08 -8.56 16.44
CA GLY A 61 7.16 -9.28 17.31
C GLY A 61 5.71 -9.33 16.80
N THR A 62 5.48 -8.97 15.54
CA THR A 62 4.13 -9.03 14.94
C THR A 62 3.87 -10.45 14.45
N PRO A 63 2.84 -11.17 14.99
CA PRO A 63 2.50 -12.50 14.51
C PRO A 63 1.91 -12.41 13.10
N VAL A 64 2.70 -12.71 12.09
CA VAL A 64 2.24 -12.73 10.69
C VAL A 64 1.77 -14.14 10.34
N ARG A 65 0.47 -14.33 10.28
CA ARG A 65 -0.17 -15.58 9.82
C ARG A 65 -0.64 -15.51 8.36
N LEU A 66 -0.21 -14.48 7.62
CA LEU A 66 -0.62 -14.31 6.23
C LEU A 66 0.39 -15.03 5.34
N SER A 67 -0.07 -16.07 4.66
CA SER A 67 0.62 -16.62 3.50
C SER A 67 0.21 -15.80 2.27
N SER A 68 1.18 -15.43 1.44
CA SER A 68 0.88 -14.90 0.11
C SER A 68 0.13 -15.94 -0.72
N VAL A 69 -0.62 -15.45 -1.70
CA VAL A 69 -1.27 -16.31 -2.70
C VAL A 69 -0.21 -17.02 -3.56
N PRO A 70 -0.57 -18.10 -4.27
CA PRO A 70 0.36 -18.76 -5.18
C PRO A 70 0.89 -17.79 -6.25
N LEU A 71 2.20 -17.80 -6.46
CA LEU A 71 2.88 -17.11 -7.54
C LEU A 71 3.50 -18.13 -8.49
N LEU A 72 3.11 -18.06 -9.75
CA LEU A 72 3.68 -18.86 -10.82
C LEU A 72 4.42 -17.96 -11.83
N THR A 73 5.22 -18.55 -12.68
CA THR A 73 5.83 -17.86 -13.85
C THR A 73 5.74 -18.75 -15.07
N SER A 74 5.40 -18.17 -16.21
CA SER A 74 5.42 -18.84 -17.51
C SER A 74 6.83 -19.27 -17.91
N GLY A 75 7.87 -18.64 -17.34
CA GLY A 75 9.25 -19.05 -17.51
C GLY A 75 9.82 -18.78 -18.90
N LEU A 76 9.56 -17.58 -19.45
CA LEU A 76 10.06 -17.16 -20.74
C LEU A 76 11.57 -17.35 -20.86
N GLY A 77 12.01 -18.06 -21.90
CA GLY A 77 13.40 -18.33 -22.23
C GLY A 77 13.74 -17.82 -23.64
N GLU A 78 14.83 -18.33 -24.19
CA GLU A 78 15.32 -17.92 -25.52
C GLU A 78 14.34 -18.27 -26.63
N ASN A 79 13.70 -19.46 -26.58
CA ASN A 79 12.74 -19.88 -27.58
C ASN A 79 11.51 -18.97 -27.57
N GLU A 80 10.96 -18.69 -26.40
CA GLU A 80 9.80 -17.82 -26.26
C GLU A 80 10.11 -16.37 -26.65
N ALA A 81 11.35 -15.92 -26.47
CA ALA A 81 11.79 -14.60 -26.93
C ALA A 81 11.82 -14.47 -28.45
N ILE A 82 11.89 -15.58 -29.19
CA ILE A 82 11.92 -15.60 -30.68
C ILE A 82 10.55 -15.93 -31.27
N PHE A 83 9.83 -16.88 -30.66
CA PHE A 83 8.60 -17.45 -31.23
C PHE A 83 7.32 -17.05 -30.52
N GLY A 84 7.42 -16.24 -29.45
CA GLY A 84 6.31 -15.87 -28.59
C GLY A 84 6.16 -16.79 -27.36
N GLY A 85 5.62 -16.26 -26.29
CA GLY A 85 5.45 -16.96 -24.99
C GLY A 85 4.00 -17.34 -24.67
N GLU A 86 3.07 -17.09 -25.57
CA GLU A 86 1.63 -17.25 -25.33
C GLU A 86 1.24 -18.66 -24.88
N ASP A 87 1.76 -19.70 -25.56
CA ASP A 87 1.45 -21.09 -25.21
C ASP A 87 1.95 -21.44 -23.79
N ARG A 88 3.12 -20.94 -23.43
CA ARG A 88 3.65 -21.09 -22.07
C ARG A 88 2.76 -20.42 -21.02
N LEU A 89 2.18 -19.29 -21.37
CA LEU A 89 1.24 -18.60 -20.47
C LEU A 89 -0.03 -19.43 -20.27
N ARG A 90 -0.62 -19.93 -21.36
CA ARG A 90 -1.81 -20.81 -21.30
C ARG A 90 -1.56 -22.07 -20.46
N GLU A 91 -0.45 -22.76 -20.71
CA GLU A 91 -0.04 -23.94 -19.93
C GLU A 91 0.12 -23.60 -18.44
N CYS A 92 0.77 -22.48 -18.12
CA CYS A 92 1.00 -22.03 -16.75
C CYS A 92 -0.32 -21.71 -16.02
N ILE A 93 -1.26 -21.05 -16.70
CA ILE A 93 -2.58 -20.74 -16.15
C ILE A 93 -3.38 -22.03 -15.89
N ARG A 94 -3.44 -22.96 -16.84
CA ARG A 94 -4.12 -24.27 -16.66
C ARG A 94 -3.55 -25.06 -15.51
N PHE A 95 -2.23 -25.17 -15.43
CA PHE A 95 -1.54 -25.82 -14.31
C PHE A 95 -1.90 -25.19 -12.97
N GLY A 96 -1.89 -23.85 -12.92
CA GLY A 96 -2.22 -23.12 -11.70
C GLY A 96 -3.67 -23.29 -11.27
N ALA A 97 -4.60 -23.25 -12.23
CA ALA A 97 -6.02 -23.45 -11.99
C ALA A 97 -6.31 -24.87 -11.45
N GLU A 98 -5.72 -25.89 -12.07
CA GLU A 98 -5.86 -27.29 -11.63
C GLU A 98 -5.26 -27.51 -10.23
N LYS A 99 -4.10 -26.94 -9.96
CA LYS A 99 -3.37 -27.20 -8.71
C LYS A 99 -3.90 -26.43 -7.51
N TYR A 100 -4.31 -25.19 -7.70
CA TYR A 100 -4.62 -24.26 -6.60
C TYR A 100 -6.11 -23.93 -6.49
N HIS A 101 -6.93 -24.27 -7.48
CA HIS A 101 -8.37 -23.98 -7.55
C HIS A 101 -8.69 -22.52 -7.17
N PRO A 102 -8.06 -21.53 -7.84
CA PRO A 102 -8.25 -20.12 -7.51
C PRO A 102 -9.65 -19.64 -7.87
N GLN A 103 -10.10 -18.55 -7.24
CA GLN A 103 -11.33 -17.85 -7.59
C GLN A 103 -11.10 -16.83 -8.73
N ALA A 104 -9.85 -16.41 -8.95
CA ALA A 104 -9.43 -15.58 -10.07
C ALA A 104 -7.94 -15.74 -10.36
N VAL A 105 -7.54 -15.48 -11.61
CA VAL A 105 -6.14 -15.47 -12.04
C VAL A 105 -5.74 -14.08 -12.52
N PHE A 106 -4.61 -13.58 -12.03
CA PHE A 106 -4.04 -12.30 -12.46
C PHE A 106 -2.73 -12.53 -13.20
N ILE A 107 -2.60 -11.97 -14.39
CA ILE A 107 -1.40 -12.03 -15.22
C ILE A 107 -0.63 -10.73 -15.05
N ALA A 108 0.61 -10.82 -14.60
CA ALA A 108 1.54 -9.69 -14.51
C ALA A 108 2.56 -9.79 -15.65
N ASN A 109 2.61 -8.75 -16.49
CA ASN A 109 3.45 -8.71 -17.67
C ASN A 109 4.86 -8.22 -17.34
N SER A 110 5.87 -8.86 -17.95
CA SER A 110 7.25 -8.39 -17.90
C SER A 110 7.58 -7.49 -19.08
N CYS A 111 8.70 -6.77 -18.98
CA CYS A 111 9.26 -6.05 -20.12
C CYS A 111 9.60 -7.01 -21.27
N VAL A 112 9.96 -8.26 -20.99
CA VAL A 112 10.24 -9.28 -22.03
C VAL A 112 8.97 -9.61 -22.79
N SER A 113 7.85 -9.92 -22.11
CA SER A 113 6.56 -10.19 -22.78
C SER A 113 6.07 -8.98 -23.59
N GLY A 114 6.27 -7.77 -23.09
CA GLY A 114 5.93 -6.54 -23.81
C GLY A 114 6.76 -6.32 -25.07
N VAL A 115 8.06 -6.64 -25.04
CA VAL A 115 8.95 -6.53 -26.23
C VAL A 115 8.64 -7.61 -27.26
N ILE A 116 8.32 -8.83 -26.82
CA ILE A 116 7.91 -9.93 -27.70
C ILE A 116 6.57 -9.62 -28.38
N GLY A 117 5.70 -8.87 -27.71
CA GLY A 117 4.38 -8.50 -28.22
C GLY A 117 3.31 -9.56 -27.98
N ASP A 118 3.45 -10.39 -26.95
CA ASP A 118 2.45 -11.37 -26.53
C ASP A 118 1.14 -10.68 -26.11
N ASP A 119 0.02 -11.08 -26.71
CA ASP A 119 -1.30 -10.52 -26.39
C ASP A 119 -1.90 -11.20 -25.16
N THR A 120 -1.40 -10.80 -24.00
CA THR A 120 -1.85 -11.35 -22.71
C THR A 120 -3.29 -11.00 -22.37
N LYS A 121 -3.86 -9.96 -22.98
CA LYS A 121 -5.26 -9.61 -22.80
C LYS A 121 -6.16 -10.59 -23.53
N ALA A 122 -5.86 -10.90 -24.79
CA ALA A 122 -6.58 -11.91 -25.55
C ALA A 122 -6.49 -13.29 -24.87
N ILE A 123 -5.32 -13.66 -24.34
CA ILE A 123 -5.15 -14.91 -23.58
C ILE A 123 -5.98 -14.89 -22.30
N ALA A 124 -6.05 -13.78 -21.60
CA ALA A 124 -6.88 -13.67 -20.39
C ALA A 124 -8.36 -13.92 -20.72
N GLU A 125 -8.89 -13.33 -21.81
CA GLU A 125 -10.25 -13.51 -22.27
C GLU A 125 -10.51 -14.98 -22.68
N GLU A 126 -9.58 -15.61 -23.40
CA GLU A 126 -9.63 -17.02 -23.78
C GLU A 126 -9.68 -17.94 -22.55
N MET A 127 -8.76 -17.72 -21.61
CA MET A 127 -8.64 -18.54 -20.41
C MET A 127 -9.79 -18.32 -19.43
N GLU A 128 -10.36 -17.13 -19.36
CA GLU A 128 -11.58 -16.86 -18.59
C GLU A 128 -12.76 -17.68 -19.14
N ALA A 129 -12.92 -17.74 -20.47
CA ALA A 129 -13.95 -18.54 -21.11
C ALA A 129 -13.74 -20.05 -20.89
N GLU A 130 -12.48 -20.51 -20.93
CA GLU A 130 -12.12 -21.93 -20.72
C GLU A 130 -12.34 -22.36 -19.27
N LEU A 131 -11.90 -21.55 -18.29
CA LEU A 131 -11.86 -21.93 -16.87
C LEU A 131 -13.16 -21.59 -16.12
N GLY A 132 -13.98 -20.67 -16.64
CA GLY A 132 -15.19 -20.21 -16.00
C GLY A 132 -14.95 -19.38 -14.73
N ILE A 133 -13.74 -18.85 -14.54
CA ILE A 133 -13.36 -17.95 -13.45
C ILE A 133 -12.69 -16.70 -14.05
N PRO A 134 -12.74 -15.53 -13.37
CA PRO A 134 -12.08 -14.32 -13.86
C PRO A 134 -10.60 -14.53 -14.10
N VAL A 135 -10.14 -14.17 -15.32
CA VAL A 135 -8.72 -14.12 -15.67
C VAL A 135 -8.42 -12.72 -16.19
N MET A 136 -7.41 -12.05 -15.63
CA MET A 136 -7.16 -10.64 -15.91
C MET A 136 -5.68 -10.38 -16.14
N ALA A 137 -5.36 -9.71 -17.26
CA ALA A 137 -4.04 -9.15 -17.49
C ALA A 137 -3.95 -7.74 -16.88
N VAL A 138 -2.94 -7.50 -16.04
CA VAL A 138 -2.61 -6.16 -15.53
C VAL A 138 -1.85 -5.41 -16.62
N SER A 139 -2.17 -4.13 -16.83
CA SER A 139 -1.65 -3.33 -17.96
C SER A 139 -0.16 -2.97 -17.84
N ALA A 140 0.49 -3.20 -16.72
CA ALA A 140 1.90 -2.88 -16.49
C ALA A 140 2.86 -3.90 -17.13
N HIS A 141 3.93 -3.41 -17.78
CA HIS A 141 4.92 -4.22 -18.51
C HIS A 141 6.36 -4.04 -17.95
N GLY A 142 6.55 -4.24 -16.67
CA GLY A 142 7.87 -4.23 -16.06
C GLY A 142 8.60 -2.90 -16.18
N PHE A 143 9.74 -2.88 -16.89
CA PHE A 143 10.55 -1.67 -17.09
C PHE A 143 10.09 -0.77 -18.24
N LEU A 144 9.12 -1.21 -19.05
CA LEU A 144 8.72 -0.47 -20.25
C LEU A 144 7.84 0.74 -19.92
N ASP A 145 6.95 0.60 -18.96
CA ASP A 145 5.86 1.53 -18.72
C ASP A 145 5.73 1.99 -17.27
N GLY A 146 6.70 1.72 -16.44
CA GLY A 146 6.58 2.26 -15.10
C GLY A 146 7.49 1.71 -14.04
N GLU A 147 7.32 2.27 -12.89
CA GLU A 147 7.98 1.89 -11.65
C GLU A 147 7.05 1.04 -10.78
N TYR A 148 7.55 0.62 -9.64
CA TYR A 148 6.85 -0.16 -8.62
C TYR A 148 5.43 0.37 -8.33
N TYR A 149 5.30 1.69 -8.14
CA TYR A 149 4.03 2.27 -7.69
C TYR A 149 2.97 2.30 -8.81
N ALA A 150 3.39 2.53 -10.05
CA ALA A 150 2.50 2.42 -11.21
C ALA A 150 1.89 1.01 -11.32
N GLY A 151 2.73 -0.04 -11.24
CA GLY A 151 2.21 -1.42 -11.26
C GLY A 151 1.27 -1.75 -10.08
N TYR A 152 1.54 -1.21 -8.90
CA TYR A 152 0.65 -1.35 -7.74
C TYR A 152 -0.72 -0.74 -8.00
N LEU A 153 -0.78 0.45 -8.57
CA LEU A 153 -2.03 1.15 -8.86
C LEU A 153 -2.81 0.54 -10.02
N ASP A 154 -2.11 0.09 -11.07
CA ASP A 154 -2.74 -0.60 -12.20
C ASP A 154 -3.44 -1.88 -11.74
N ALA A 155 -2.78 -2.67 -10.90
CA ALA A 155 -3.38 -3.86 -10.31
C ALA A 155 -4.57 -3.51 -9.41
N ALA A 156 -4.45 -2.46 -8.58
CA ALA A 156 -5.54 -2.00 -7.73
C ALA A 156 -6.74 -1.53 -8.55
N ARG A 157 -6.52 -0.76 -9.62
CA ARG A 157 -7.59 -0.32 -10.54
C ARG A 157 -8.29 -1.50 -11.20
N ALA A 158 -7.54 -2.49 -11.66
CA ALA A 158 -8.11 -3.71 -12.24
C ALA A 158 -9.02 -4.46 -11.25
N LEU A 159 -8.64 -4.51 -9.96
CA LEU A 159 -9.49 -5.07 -8.91
C LEU A 159 -10.77 -4.25 -8.70
N VAL A 160 -10.68 -2.91 -8.65
CA VAL A 160 -11.84 -2.01 -8.52
C VAL A 160 -12.81 -2.23 -9.66
N ASP A 161 -12.30 -2.22 -10.89
CA ASP A 161 -13.14 -2.28 -12.08
C ASP A 161 -13.84 -3.62 -12.25
N ARG A 162 -13.23 -4.69 -11.79
CA ARG A 162 -13.76 -6.05 -11.97
C ARG A 162 -14.63 -6.54 -10.83
N PHE A 163 -14.25 -6.25 -9.56
CA PHE A 163 -14.84 -6.90 -8.40
C PHE A 163 -15.70 -5.98 -7.52
N MET A 164 -15.76 -4.69 -7.83
CA MET A 164 -16.55 -3.76 -7.05
C MET A 164 -17.72 -3.17 -7.86
N GLN A 165 -18.85 -3.01 -7.19
CA GLN A 165 -20.05 -2.41 -7.77
C GLN A 165 -20.56 -1.31 -6.85
N PRO A 166 -21.31 -0.32 -7.37
CA PRO A 166 -22.01 0.66 -6.55
C PRO A 166 -22.88 -0.04 -5.50
N ALA A 167 -22.84 0.45 -4.26
CA ALA A 167 -23.53 -0.14 -3.14
C ALA A 167 -24.08 0.93 -2.19
N GLU A 168 -25.06 0.55 -1.36
CA GLU A 168 -25.52 1.37 -0.26
C GLU A 168 -24.45 1.46 0.83
N ARG A 169 -24.16 2.67 1.30
CA ARG A 169 -23.15 2.92 2.31
C ARG A 169 -23.62 2.45 3.68
N LYS A 170 -22.73 1.78 4.40
CA LYS A 170 -22.93 1.30 5.77
C LYS A 170 -22.36 2.31 6.76
N ALA A 171 -23.26 3.00 7.49
CA ALA A 171 -22.83 3.95 8.52
C ALA A 171 -21.91 3.32 9.56
N GLY A 172 -20.92 4.09 10.05
CA GLY A 172 -19.94 3.63 11.03
C GLY A 172 -18.84 2.76 10.45
N THR A 173 -18.70 2.67 9.12
CA THR A 173 -17.68 1.83 8.47
C THR A 173 -16.68 2.66 7.66
N VAL A 174 -15.42 2.23 7.66
CA VAL A 174 -14.33 2.89 6.92
C VAL A 174 -13.54 1.84 6.14
N ALA A 175 -13.20 2.17 4.90
CA ALA A 175 -12.21 1.44 4.12
C ALA A 175 -10.88 2.22 4.09
N LEU A 176 -9.77 1.52 4.29
CA LEU A 176 -8.43 2.08 4.17
C LEU A 176 -7.89 1.79 2.76
N LEU A 177 -7.40 2.82 2.08
CA LEU A 177 -6.83 2.71 0.73
C LEU A 177 -5.32 2.88 0.77
N GLY A 178 -4.58 1.89 0.31
CA GLY A 178 -3.13 1.88 0.24
C GLY A 178 -2.47 0.85 1.14
N ASP A 179 -1.15 0.83 1.10
CA ASP A 179 -0.33 -0.08 1.89
C ASP A 179 0.77 0.67 2.64
N CYS A 180 0.59 0.74 3.94
CA CYS A 180 1.50 1.41 4.85
C CYS A 180 1.96 0.46 5.95
N GLY A 181 2.89 -0.42 5.63
CA GLY A 181 3.43 -1.39 6.59
C GLY A 181 2.53 -2.60 6.82
N GLY A 182 1.53 -2.80 5.95
CA GLY A 182 0.63 -3.94 5.98
C GLY A 182 -0.51 -3.83 7.01
N MET A 183 -1.41 -4.80 6.98
CA MET A 183 -2.61 -4.85 7.83
C MET A 183 -2.29 -4.89 9.34
N HIS A 184 -1.14 -5.42 9.70
CA HIS A 184 -0.69 -5.55 11.08
C HIS A 184 0.40 -4.52 11.46
N GLY A 185 0.70 -3.56 10.59
CA GLY A 185 1.65 -2.49 10.88
C GLY A 185 1.15 -1.57 11.98
N GLU A 186 2.07 -0.99 12.76
CA GLU A 186 1.73 -0.11 13.88
C GLU A 186 0.91 1.10 13.44
N TYR A 187 1.15 1.61 12.23
CA TYR A 187 0.38 2.73 11.69
C TYR A 187 -1.11 2.36 11.48
N VAL A 188 -1.40 1.22 10.89
CA VAL A 188 -2.79 0.76 10.67
C VAL A 188 -3.47 0.41 11.99
N LYS A 189 -2.74 -0.20 12.95
CA LYS A 189 -3.28 -0.44 14.30
C LYS A 189 -3.68 0.87 14.98
N GLU A 190 -2.82 1.89 14.88
CA GLU A 190 -3.09 3.19 15.46
C GLU A 190 -4.26 3.89 14.78
N LEU A 191 -4.37 3.85 13.46
CA LEU A 191 -5.56 4.37 12.77
C LEU A 191 -6.84 3.67 13.20
N ARG A 192 -6.82 2.34 13.34
CA ARG A 192 -7.98 1.59 13.86
C ARG A 192 -8.36 2.02 15.27
N ARG A 193 -7.37 2.27 16.12
CA ARG A 193 -7.59 2.77 17.49
C ARG A 193 -8.21 4.17 17.49
N LEU A 194 -7.67 5.09 16.70
CA LEU A 194 -8.18 6.46 16.57
C LEU A 194 -9.60 6.50 16.00
N LEU A 195 -9.87 5.70 14.96
CA LEU A 195 -11.21 5.60 14.36
C LEU A 195 -12.23 5.02 15.33
N ALA A 196 -11.85 4.06 16.17
CA ALA A 196 -12.72 3.50 17.20
C ALA A 196 -13.14 4.55 18.26
N LEU A 197 -12.34 5.61 18.51
CA LEU A 197 -12.73 6.72 19.35
C LEU A 197 -13.87 7.57 18.77
N LEU A 198 -14.11 7.44 17.46
CA LEU A 198 -15.19 8.08 16.73
C LEU A 198 -16.34 7.11 16.43
N ASP A 199 -16.39 5.94 17.05
CA ASP A 199 -17.34 4.86 16.75
C ASP A 199 -17.32 4.42 15.28
N LEU A 200 -16.12 4.45 14.66
CA LEU A 200 -15.90 4.02 13.29
C LEU A 200 -15.09 2.71 13.25
N LYS A 201 -15.56 1.76 12.44
CA LYS A 201 -14.94 0.44 12.27
C LYS A 201 -14.28 0.33 10.89
N VAL A 202 -13.02 -0.05 10.85
CA VAL A 202 -12.35 -0.39 9.59
C VAL A 202 -12.81 -1.77 9.13
N THR A 203 -13.52 -1.82 8.01
CA THR A 203 -14.06 -3.04 7.40
C THR A 203 -13.19 -3.61 6.28
N ALA A 204 -12.40 -2.76 5.64
CA ALA A 204 -11.54 -3.16 4.54
C ALA A 204 -10.21 -2.41 4.58
N GLN A 205 -9.14 -3.07 4.09
CA GLN A 205 -7.89 -2.44 3.68
C GLN A 205 -7.58 -2.91 2.26
N PHE A 206 -7.61 -1.99 1.30
CA PHE A 206 -7.49 -2.27 -0.12
C PHE A 206 -6.17 -1.69 -0.68
N PRO A 207 -5.53 -2.32 -1.65
CA PRO A 207 -5.99 -3.46 -2.46
C PRO A 207 -5.70 -4.84 -1.87
N SER A 208 -4.87 -4.96 -0.85
CA SER A 208 -4.47 -6.24 -0.25
C SER A 208 -5.36 -6.66 0.93
N TYR A 209 -5.17 -7.89 1.41
CA TYR A 209 -5.75 -8.47 2.63
C TYR A 209 -7.26 -8.76 2.61
N LEU A 210 -7.91 -8.64 1.47
CA LEU A 210 -9.30 -8.99 1.26
C LEU A 210 -9.41 -10.28 0.43
N ALA A 211 -10.49 -11.03 0.63
CA ALA A 211 -10.93 -12.00 -0.35
C ALA A 211 -11.65 -11.26 -1.50
N LEU A 212 -11.77 -11.90 -2.65
CA LEU A 212 -12.40 -11.28 -3.81
C LEU A 212 -13.88 -10.87 -3.55
N ASP A 213 -14.61 -11.70 -2.81
CA ASP A 213 -15.98 -11.43 -2.38
C ASP A 213 -16.09 -10.38 -1.27
N GLU A 214 -15.03 -10.16 -0.50
CA GLU A 214 -14.96 -9.13 0.53
C GLU A 214 -14.64 -7.72 -0.05
N MET A 215 -14.22 -7.61 -1.30
CA MET A 215 -13.86 -6.32 -1.90
C MET A 215 -15.05 -5.36 -1.96
N GLN A 216 -16.26 -5.89 -1.98
CA GLN A 216 -17.49 -5.10 -1.95
C GLN A 216 -17.63 -4.25 -0.66
N ALA A 217 -16.92 -4.60 0.42
CA ALA A 217 -16.89 -3.78 1.64
C ALA A 217 -16.24 -2.40 1.44
N VAL A 218 -15.51 -2.19 0.33
CA VAL A 218 -14.87 -0.90 0.02
C VAL A 218 -15.89 0.13 -0.48
N PRO A 219 -16.68 -0.12 -1.54
CA PRO A 219 -17.76 0.81 -1.94
C PRO A 219 -18.89 0.93 -0.91
N GLU A 220 -19.11 -0.07 -0.06
CA GLU A 220 -20.09 -0.03 1.03
C GLU A 220 -19.63 0.84 2.23
N ALA A 221 -18.36 1.24 2.30
CA ALA A 221 -17.88 2.05 3.42
C ALA A 221 -18.50 3.46 3.43
N GLU A 222 -18.70 4.01 4.63
CA GLU A 222 -19.13 5.40 4.82
C GLU A 222 -18.07 6.39 4.30
N LEU A 223 -16.77 6.02 4.47
CA LEU A 223 -15.63 6.84 4.09
C LEU A 223 -14.46 5.95 3.65
N ILE A 224 -13.77 6.35 2.58
CA ILE A 224 -12.46 5.81 2.19
C ILE A 224 -11.38 6.74 2.72
N ILE A 225 -10.40 6.20 3.47
CA ILE A 225 -9.27 6.95 4.01
C ILE A 225 -7.98 6.48 3.34
N LEU A 226 -7.26 7.38 2.71
CA LEU A 226 -5.96 7.07 2.13
C LEU A 226 -4.93 6.84 3.22
N LEU A 227 -4.25 5.72 3.13
CA LEU A 227 -3.06 5.43 3.91
C LEU A 227 -1.89 6.19 3.31
N GLY A 228 -1.15 6.89 4.14
CA GLY A 228 -0.01 7.60 3.63
C GLY A 228 0.51 8.62 4.61
N ARG A 229 1.31 9.40 4.07
CA ARG A 229 1.93 10.58 4.61
C ARG A 229 1.98 11.56 3.46
N ARG A 230 2.29 12.78 3.74
CA ARG A 230 2.71 13.73 2.71
C ARG A 230 4.02 13.22 2.11
N MET A 231 3.89 12.31 1.15
CA MET A 231 4.98 11.82 0.33
C MET A 231 5.28 12.87 -0.75
N ASP A 232 6.34 12.60 -1.49
CA ASP A 232 6.61 13.23 -2.74
C ASP A 232 5.27 13.33 -3.53
N ASP A 233 4.94 14.52 -3.93
CA ASP A 233 3.59 14.90 -4.36
C ASP A 233 3.02 14.03 -5.49
N GLU A 234 3.88 13.42 -6.32
CA GLU A 234 3.49 12.61 -7.47
C GLU A 234 2.83 11.26 -7.08
N LYS A 235 3.44 10.52 -6.15
CA LYS A 235 2.90 9.19 -5.73
C LYS A 235 1.61 9.32 -4.95
N GLN A 236 1.51 10.38 -4.16
CA GLN A 236 0.31 10.66 -3.41
C GLN A 236 -0.83 11.12 -4.33
N ALA A 237 -0.51 11.89 -5.36
CA ALA A 237 -1.46 12.26 -6.40
C ALA A 237 -2.03 11.03 -7.11
N GLN A 238 -1.19 10.07 -7.50
CA GLN A 238 -1.63 8.83 -8.15
C GLN A 238 -2.56 7.97 -7.25
N LEU A 239 -2.29 7.90 -5.94
CA LEU A 239 -3.20 7.20 -5.02
C LEU A 239 -4.53 7.97 -4.85
N ALA A 240 -4.48 9.29 -4.86
CA ALA A 240 -5.67 10.13 -4.83
C ALA A 240 -6.50 10.00 -6.12
N GLU A 241 -5.86 9.85 -7.28
CA GLU A 241 -6.55 9.54 -8.55
C GLU A 241 -7.31 8.21 -8.51
N LEU A 242 -6.76 7.19 -7.85
CA LEU A 242 -7.49 5.94 -7.63
C LEU A 242 -8.70 6.15 -6.71
N ALA A 243 -8.56 6.95 -5.66
CA ALA A 243 -9.69 7.28 -4.77
C ALA A 243 -10.76 8.08 -5.49
N GLU A 244 -10.38 9.03 -6.35
CA GLU A 244 -11.30 9.79 -7.20
C GLU A 244 -12.06 8.88 -8.15
N HIS A 245 -11.35 7.97 -8.85
CA HIS A 245 -11.98 6.96 -9.70
C HIS A 245 -13.03 6.12 -8.95
N MET A 246 -12.72 5.74 -7.71
CA MET A 246 -13.67 5.01 -6.85
C MET A 246 -14.85 5.91 -6.44
N HIS A 247 -14.59 7.18 -6.15
CA HIS A 247 -15.63 8.15 -5.84
C HIS A 247 -16.58 8.38 -7.02
N GLU A 248 -16.04 8.63 -8.22
CA GLU A 248 -16.81 8.78 -9.45
C GLU A 248 -17.69 7.57 -9.74
N ARG A 249 -17.16 6.37 -9.50
CA ARG A 249 -17.83 5.11 -9.81
C ARG A 249 -18.87 4.70 -8.77
N PHE A 250 -18.61 4.94 -7.48
CA PHE A 250 -19.42 4.42 -6.37
C PHE A 250 -20.09 5.51 -5.54
N GLY A 251 -19.68 6.76 -5.67
CA GLY A 251 -20.16 7.88 -4.86
C GLY A 251 -19.60 7.88 -3.42
N THR A 252 -18.73 6.93 -3.04
CA THR A 252 -18.17 6.87 -1.68
C THR A 252 -17.21 8.03 -1.45
N PRO A 253 -17.40 8.87 -0.41
CA PRO A 253 -16.48 9.96 -0.13
C PRO A 253 -15.11 9.44 0.32
N TYR A 254 -14.08 10.26 0.13
CA TYR A 254 -12.72 9.89 0.53
C TYR A 254 -11.95 11.04 1.18
N LEU A 255 -10.94 10.70 1.99
CA LEU A 255 -10.00 11.61 2.64
C LEU A 255 -8.58 11.34 2.13
N ALA A 256 -7.99 12.30 1.41
CA ALA A 256 -6.72 12.16 0.72
C ALA A 256 -5.67 13.22 1.05
N ASP A 257 -6.05 14.30 1.75
CA ASP A 257 -5.23 15.50 1.92
C ASP A 257 -4.61 15.65 3.32
N VAL A 258 -5.01 14.81 4.27
CA VAL A 258 -4.56 14.85 5.66
C VAL A 258 -4.28 13.45 6.18
N TYR A 259 -3.19 13.31 6.93
CA TYR A 259 -2.73 12.02 7.45
C TYR A 259 -2.49 12.10 8.96
N ALA A 260 -2.82 11.03 9.69
CA ALA A 260 -2.61 10.93 11.14
C ALA A 260 -1.15 10.60 11.45
N VAL A 261 -0.23 11.50 11.09
CA VAL A 261 1.21 11.36 11.35
C VAL A 261 1.72 12.66 11.98
N GLY A 262 2.01 12.62 13.29
CA GLY A 262 2.35 13.79 14.10
C GLY A 262 1.14 14.31 14.90
N ALA A 263 1.41 14.97 16.02
CA ALA A 263 0.34 15.35 16.97
C ALA A 263 -0.66 16.35 16.38
N GLU A 264 -0.18 17.39 15.69
CA GLU A 264 -1.05 18.44 15.12
C GLU A 264 -1.80 17.92 13.87
N GLU A 265 -1.10 17.13 13.05
CA GLU A 265 -1.65 16.49 11.88
C GLU A 265 -2.74 15.48 12.24
N THR A 266 -2.55 14.70 13.32
CA THR A 266 -3.55 13.76 13.83
C THR A 266 -4.82 14.48 14.32
N LYS A 267 -4.69 15.63 14.98
CA LYS A 267 -5.85 16.45 15.37
C LYS A 267 -6.64 16.94 14.16
N THR A 268 -5.94 17.44 13.16
CA THR A 268 -6.57 17.89 11.91
C THR A 268 -7.25 16.72 11.20
N TRP A 269 -6.61 15.56 11.16
CA TRP A 269 -7.16 14.34 10.58
C TRP A 269 -8.44 13.89 11.31
N LEU A 270 -8.44 13.84 12.65
CA LEU A 270 -9.61 13.50 13.45
C LEU A 270 -10.80 14.43 13.19
N ARG A 271 -10.56 15.75 13.09
CA ARG A 271 -11.60 16.72 12.75
C ARG A 271 -12.17 16.50 11.35
N ARG A 272 -11.31 16.22 10.36
CA ARG A 272 -11.74 15.96 8.99
C ARG A 272 -12.56 14.66 8.89
N VAL A 273 -12.12 13.58 9.55
CA VAL A 273 -12.89 12.33 9.63
C VAL A 273 -14.22 12.57 10.35
N GLY A 274 -14.21 13.28 11.48
CA GLY A 274 -15.40 13.63 12.23
C GLY A 274 -16.42 14.39 11.36
N ALA A 275 -15.96 15.39 10.62
CA ALA A 275 -16.83 16.18 9.72
C ALA A 275 -17.41 15.33 8.57
N LEU A 276 -16.59 14.44 7.95
CA LEU A 276 -17.06 13.61 6.85
C LEU A 276 -18.02 12.50 7.27
N CYS A 277 -17.94 12.04 8.52
CA CYS A 277 -18.80 10.98 9.07
C CYS A 277 -19.83 11.50 10.08
N HIS A 278 -20.02 12.81 10.21
CA HIS A 278 -20.95 13.44 11.18
C HIS A 278 -20.68 12.99 12.64
N ARG A 279 -19.41 13.05 13.04
CA ARG A 279 -18.89 12.65 14.35
C ARG A 279 -18.04 13.75 15.02
N GLU A 280 -18.37 15.02 14.78
CA GLU A 280 -17.58 16.20 15.21
C GLU A 280 -17.33 16.22 16.73
N GLU A 281 -18.38 15.94 17.52
CA GLU A 281 -18.25 15.92 18.98
C GLU A 281 -17.34 14.77 19.47
N ALA A 282 -17.42 13.60 18.84
CA ALA A 282 -16.57 12.47 19.15
C ALA A 282 -15.10 12.77 18.79
N ALA A 283 -14.88 13.45 17.66
CA ALA A 283 -13.55 13.88 17.24
C ALA A 283 -12.92 14.85 18.25
N GLU A 284 -13.65 15.85 18.76
CA GLU A 284 -13.11 16.77 19.74
C GLU A 284 -12.84 16.08 21.09
N ARG A 285 -13.68 15.15 21.53
CA ARG A 285 -13.40 14.33 22.73
C ARG A 285 -12.15 13.47 22.54
N ALA A 286 -12.00 12.84 21.38
CA ALA A 286 -10.81 12.06 21.04
C ALA A 286 -9.55 12.93 21.05
N ILE A 287 -9.59 14.12 20.45
CA ILE A 287 -8.47 15.07 20.43
C ILE A 287 -8.06 15.45 21.86
N ALA A 288 -9.01 15.81 22.71
CA ALA A 288 -8.70 16.18 24.08
C ALA A 288 -8.03 15.04 24.89
N SER A 289 -8.51 13.81 24.69
CA SER A 289 -7.93 12.61 25.31
C SER A 289 -6.50 12.33 24.79
N GLU A 290 -6.30 12.42 23.48
CA GLU A 290 -4.99 12.19 22.84
C GLU A 290 -3.98 13.28 23.24
N GLU A 291 -4.37 14.53 23.31
CA GLU A 291 -3.52 15.62 23.80
C GLU A 291 -3.05 15.41 25.23
N ALA A 292 -3.94 14.99 26.11
CA ALA A 292 -3.60 14.68 27.51
C ALA A 292 -2.58 13.53 27.58
N SER A 293 -2.84 12.44 26.84
CA SER A 293 -1.96 11.28 26.77
C SER A 293 -0.60 11.62 26.18
N PHE A 294 -0.57 12.36 25.07
CA PHE A 294 0.66 12.79 24.41
C PHE A 294 1.49 13.72 25.32
N SER A 295 0.84 14.67 25.99
CA SER A 295 1.51 15.59 26.91
C SER A 295 2.16 14.86 28.07
N ALA A 296 1.50 13.85 28.62
CA ALA A 296 2.05 13.02 29.71
C ALA A 296 3.29 12.24 29.25
N VAL A 297 3.27 11.68 28.03
CA VAL A 297 4.42 10.96 27.45
C VAL A 297 5.59 11.93 27.21
N VAL A 298 5.33 13.11 26.64
CA VAL A 298 6.36 14.11 26.38
C VAL A 298 6.99 14.60 27.68
N GLU A 299 6.18 14.86 28.73
CA GLU A 299 6.72 15.32 30.01
C GLU A 299 7.60 14.26 30.68
N LYS A 300 7.19 12.98 30.61
CA LYS A 300 8.03 11.87 31.04
C LYS A 300 9.35 11.81 30.27
N ALA A 301 9.29 11.95 28.94
CA ALA A 301 10.49 11.95 28.09
C ALA A 301 11.42 13.14 28.39
N ARG A 302 10.89 14.30 28.74
CA ARG A 302 11.67 15.48 29.13
C ARG A 302 12.54 15.22 30.35
N THR A 303 12.08 14.40 31.30
CA THR A 303 12.85 14.05 32.49
C THR A 303 14.20 13.41 32.13
N ASP A 304 14.23 12.62 31.06
CA ASP A 304 15.43 11.89 30.63
C ASP A 304 16.22 12.59 29.51
N LEU A 305 15.54 13.39 28.69
CA LEU A 305 16.06 13.92 27.43
C LEU A 305 16.37 15.42 27.46
N ALA A 306 15.79 16.21 28.37
CA ALA A 306 15.98 17.64 28.40
C ALA A 306 17.47 18.03 28.54
N GLY A 307 17.93 18.95 27.69
CA GLY A 307 19.30 19.40 27.64
C GLY A 307 20.31 18.43 27.01
N ARG A 308 19.91 17.19 26.69
CA ARG A 308 20.77 16.25 25.97
C ARG A 308 21.01 16.73 24.54
N ARG A 309 22.25 16.62 24.08
CA ARG A 309 22.62 16.97 22.70
C ARG A 309 22.53 15.73 21.81
N CYS A 310 21.86 15.87 20.67
CA CYS A 310 21.83 14.83 19.66
C CYS A 310 22.08 15.37 18.25
N GLY A 311 22.62 14.53 17.38
CA GLY A 311 22.60 14.69 15.93
C GLY A 311 21.48 13.86 15.33
N LEU A 312 20.86 14.35 14.29
CA LEU A 312 19.80 13.63 13.57
C LEU A 312 20.29 13.23 12.18
N ALA A 313 20.33 11.94 11.88
CA ALA A 313 20.59 11.43 10.55
C ALA A 313 19.27 10.91 9.97
N ILE A 314 18.80 11.52 8.88
CA ILE A 314 17.55 11.17 8.23
C ILE A 314 17.88 10.51 6.91
N GLY A 315 17.61 9.20 6.81
CA GLY A 315 17.73 8.45 5.59
C GLY A 315 16.41 8.46 4.81
N ARG A 316 16.49 8.08 3.55
CA ARG A 316 15.39 8.04 2.61
C ARG A 316 14.22 7.14 3.06
N ASP A 317 14.52 6.06 3.77
CA ASP A 317 13.51 5.10 4.23
C ASP A 317 12.74 5.60 5.47
N LEU A 318 13.18 6.69 6.10
CA LEU A 318 12.40 7.38 7.13
C LEU A 318 11.30 8.26 6.52
N THR A 319 10.89 7.91 5.36
CA THR A 319 9.83 8.55 4.59
C THR A 319 8.44 8.52 5.25
N TRP A 320 8.26 7.82 6.38
CA TRP A 320 7.04 7.83 7.20
C TRP A 320 6.87 9.07 8.06
N PHE A 321 7.96 9.77 8.36
CA PHE A 321 7.96 10.96 9.19
C PHE A 321 8.51 12.13 8.39
N GLN A 322 7.74 13.19 8.30
CA GLN A 322 8.31 14.46 7.87
C GLN A 322 9.38 14.86 8.89
N PRO A 323 10.55 15.30 8.45
CA PRO A 323 11.63 15.73 9.35
C PRO A 323 11.14 16.76 10.38
N GLU A 324 10.24 17.64 10.00
CA GLU A 324 9.65 18.67 10.83
C GLU A 324 8.85 18.08 12.02
N ILE A 325 8.19 16.95 11.83
CA ILE A 325 7.46 16.28 12.92
C ILE A 325 8.42 15.74 13.97
N ILE A 326 9.51 15.12 13.53
CA ILE A 326 10.57 14.63 14.42
C ILE A 326 11.22 15.80 15.16
N LEU A 327 11.54 16.89 14.44
CA LEU A 327 12.14 18.08 15.03
C LEU A 327 11.22 18.71 16.09
N ARG A 328 9.92 18.82 15.80
CA ARG A 328 8.93 19.33 16.79
C ARG A 328 8.84 18.43 18.02
N LEU A 329 8.87 17.10 17.84
CA LEU A 329 8.83 16.16 18.94
C LEU A 329 10.07 16.26 19.83
N LEU A 330 11.27 16.28 19.24
CA LEU A 330 12.53 16.41 19.97
C LEU A 330 12.61 17.75 20.72
N ASN A 331 12.15 18.82 20.10
CA ASN A 331 12.09 20.13 20.74
C ASN A 331 11.11 20.14 21.93
N LYS A 332 9.93 19.54 21.78
CA LYS A 332 8.98 19.39 22.90
C LYS A 332 9.59 18.57 24.04
N ALA A 333 10.40 17.56 23.75
CA ALA A 333 11.13 16.79 24.74
C ALA A 333 12.37 17.51 25.34
N GLY A 334 12.65 18.72 24.90
CA GLY A 334 13.76 19.53 25.41
C GLY A 334 15.15 19.11 24.93
N VAL A 335 15.22 18.34 23.84
CA VAL A 335 16.48 17.90 23.23
C VAL A 335 17.15 19.05 22.49
N VAL A 336 18.47 19.19 22.65
CA VAL A 336 19.28 20.17 21.92
C VAL A 336 19.86 19.50 20.65
N LEU A 337 19.39 19.93 19.48
CA LEU A 337 19.93 19.48 18.22
C LEU A 337 21.26 20.13 17.91
N SER A 338 22.29 19.34 17.64
CA SER A 338 23.64 19.81 17.30
C SER A 338 23.92 19.77 15.78
N GLY A 339 23.16 19.00 15.01
CA GLY A 339 23.29 18.91 13.56
C GLY A 339 22.28 17.96 12.95
N ILE A 340 22.04 18.12 11.64
CA ILE A 340 21.17 17.25 10.83
C ILE A 340 21.95 16.80 9.61
N VAL A 341 21.92 15.49 9.34
CA VAL A 341 22.45 14.92 8.10
C VAL A 341 21.28 14.34 7.33
N LEU A 342 21.09 14.79 6.11
CA LEU A 342 20.11 14.23 5.17
C LEU A 342 20.86 13.33 4.20
N LEU A 343 20.42 12.08 4.12
CA LEU A 343 20.90 11.06 3.18
C LEU A 343 19.89 10.95 2.06
N ASP A 344 20.17 11.58 0.92
CA ASP A 344 19.31 11.62 -0.26
C ASP A 344 19.50 10.41 -1.18
#